data_f48ac9e45a518c931ba44ca3e46a2f32
#
_entry.id   f48ac9e45a518c931ba44ca3e46a2f32
#
_cell.length_a   1.000
_cell.length_b   1.000
_cell.length_c   1.000
_cell.angle_alpha   90.00
_cell.angle_beta   90.00
_cell.angle_gamma   90.00
#
_symmetry.space_group_name_H-M   'P 1'
#
loop_
_entity.id
_entity.type
_entity.pdbx_description
1 polymer ?
#
loop_
_entity_poly.entity_id
_entity_poly.type
_entity_poly.pdbx_seq_one_letter_code
_entity_poly.pdbx_strand_id
1 'polypeptide(L)'
;MRISYIEMPVTDLAAVRDFYAGAFGWDFTDFGPDYASTVTGDVDVGLNGSKEYAIANILPIVEVKQDLEGALDKVVAAGGEITMPIFAFPGGRRFHFRDPQGHELGVFINEPETMPG
;
A
#
# COMPACT_ATOMS: atom_id res chain seq x y z
N MET A 1 -11.33 -3.03 -10.26
CA MET A 1 -10.49 -3.15 -9.06
C MET A 1 -9.48 -4.26 -9.26
N ARG A 2 -8.24 -4.01 -8.94
CA ARG A 2 -7.19 -5.02 -9.10
C ARG A 2 -6.12 -4.80 -8.05
N ILE A 3 -5.36 -5.86 -7.73
CA ILE A 3 -4.16 -5.69 -6.92
C ILE A 3 -3.11 -5.04 -7.82
N SER A 4 -2.69 -3.83 -7.45
CA SER A 4 -1.72 -3.06 -8.22
C SER A 4 -0.44 -2.79 -7.44
N TYR A 5 -0.38 -3.20 -6.18
CA TYR A 5 0.71 -2.83 -5.30
C TYR A 5 0.92 -3.89 -4.24
N ILE A 6 2.19 -4.13 -3.90
CA ILE A 6 2.55 -4.98 -2.76
C ILE A 6 3.49 -4.17 -1.89
N GLU A 7 3.12 -3.97 -0.63
CA GLU A 7 3.94 -3.23 0.31
C GLU A 7 4.60 -4.19 1.28
N MET A 8 5.89 -4.02 1.48
CA MET A 8 6.69 -4.88 2.36
C MET A 8 7.24 -4.06 3.52
N PRO A 9 7.07 -4.53 4.76
CA PRO A 9 7.72 -3.88 5.89
C PRO A 9 9.22 -4.18 5.86
N VAL A 10 10.05 -3.16 6.10
CA VAL A 10 11.50 -3.31 6.12
C VAL A 10 12.07 -2.58 7.33
N THR A 11 13.15 -3.11 7.88
CA THR A 11 13.92 -2.43 8.94
C THR A 11 15.20 -1.84 8.38
N ASP A 12 15.71 -2.38 7.28
CA ASP A 12 16.88 -1.85 6.59
C ASP A 12 16.52 -1.66 5.11
N LEU A 13 16.00 -0.46 4.81
CA LEU A 13 15.50 -0.13 3.48
C LEU A 13 16.58 -0.31 2.41
N ALA A 14 17.78 0.20 2.66
CA ALA A 14 18.85 0.17 1.69
C ALA A 14 19.26 -1.27 1.35
N ALA A 15 19.38 -2.11 2.35
CA ALA A 15 19.76 -3.51 2.15
C ALA A 15 18.72 -4.27 1.33
N VAL A 16 17.44 -4.07 1.62
CA VAL A 16 16.35 -4.74 0.91
C VAL A 16 16.25 -4.23 -0.53
N ARG A 17 16.33 -2.91 -0.71
CA ARG A 17 16.34 -2.31 -2.05
C ARG A 17 17.48 -2.88 -2.90
N ASP A 18 18.68 -2.90 -2.35
CA ASP A 18 19.87 -3.38 -3.07
C ASP A 18 19.73 -4.86 -3.43
N PHE A 19 19.14 -5.65 -2.53
CA PHE A 19 18.89 -7.07 -2.80
C PHE A 19 18.00 -7.24 -4.04
N TYR A 20 16.85 -6.57 -4.07
CA TYR A 20 15.90 -6.75 -5.17
C TYR A 20 16.42 -6.12 -6.47
N ALA A 21 17.14 -5.01 -6.38
CA ALA A 21 17.78 -4.42 -7.55
C ALA A 21 18.82 -5.37 -8.14
N GLY A 22 19.62 -6.00 -7.30
CA GLY A 22 20.65 -6.94 -7.75
C GLY A 22 20.09 -8.26 -8.26
N ALA A 23 19.06 -8.80 -7.59
CA ALA A 23 18.49 -10.08 -7.92
C ALA A 23 17.62 -10.03 -9.19
N PHE A 24 16.81 -8.98 -9.34
CA PHE A 24 15.81 -8.90 -10.39
C PHE A 24 15.93 -7.69 -11.28
N GLY A 25 16.86 -6.79 -11.00
CA GLY A 25 17.01 -5.57 -11.78
C GLY A 25 15.89 -4.56 -11.54
N TRP A 26 15.20 -4.66 -10.40
CA TRP A 26 14.13 -3.72 -10.08
C TRP A 26 14.72 -2.34 -9.77
N ASP A 27 14.05 -1.31 -10.28
CA ASP A 27 14.50 0.07 -10.16
C ASP A 27 13.59 0.80 -9.18
N PHE A 28 14.17 1.21 -8.04
CA PHE A 28 13.41 1.83 -6.97
C PHE A 28 13.60 3.35 -6.99
N THR A 29 12.51 4.06 -6.73
CA THR A 29 12.51 5.50 -6.52
C THR A 29 12.30 5.75 -5.04
N ASP A 30 13.10 6.62 -4.46
CA ASP A 30 12.95 7.01 -3.05
C ASP A 30 11.83 8.03 -2.88
N PHE A 31 10.96 7.78 -1.91
CA PHE A 31 9.90 8.69 -1.51
C PHE A 31 10.11 9.07 -0.05
N GLY A 32 11.18 9.79 0.23
CA GLY A 32 11.59 10.13 1.57
C GLY A 32 12.59 9.12 2.13
N PRO A 33 13.03 9.30 3.39
CA PRO A 33 14.10 8.46 3.97
C PRO A 33 13.64 7.04 4.32
N ASP A 34 12.35 6.82 4.47
CA ASP A 34 11.82 5.56 5.00
C ASP A 34 10.99 4.78 3.98
N TYR A 35 10.95 5.21 2.72
CA TYR A 35 10.08 4.57 1.74
C TYR A 35 10.71 4.60 0.36
N ALA A 36 10.67 3.47 -0.33
CA ALA A 36 11.08 3.37 -1.72
C ALA A 36 10.11 2.45 -2.46
N SER A 37 9.90 2.70 -3.74
CA SER A 37 8.96 1.93 -4.53
C SER A 37 9.43 1.82 -5.96
N THR A 38 9.11 0.70 -6.61
CA THR A 38 9.17 0.64 -8.07
C THR A 38 8.03 1.50 -8.62
N VAL A 39 8.22 2.02 -9.83
CA VAL A 39 7.22 2.87 -10.49
C VAL A 39 7.10 2.40 -11.93
N THR A 40 6.48 1.24 -12.13
CA THR A 40 6.32 0.65 -13.46
C THR A 40 4.99 1.01 -14.10
N GLY A 41 4.00 1.37 -13.26
CA GLY A 41 2.64 1.62 -13.73
C GLY A 41 1.81 0.35 -13.88
N ASP A 42 2.38 -0.80 -13.54
CA ASP A 42 1.67 -2.08 -13.50
C ASP A 42 1.54 -2.51 -12.03
N VAL A 43 2.05 -3.65 -11.64
CA VAL A 43 2.10 -4.03 -10.24
C VAL A 43 3.43 -3.54 -9.68
N ASP A 44 3.37 -2.72 -8.65
CA ASP A 44 4.56 -2.13 -8.06
C ASP A 44 4.79 -2.63 -6.64
N VAL A 45 6.03 -2.54 -6.19
CA VAL A 45 6.44 -3.01 -4.87
C VAL A 45 6.97 -1.82 -4.09
N GLY A 46 6.41 -1.61 -2.90
CA GLY A 46 6.87 -0.59 -1.97
C GLY A 46 7.59 -1.20 -0.80
N LEU A 47 8.69 -0.58 -0.41
CA LEU A 47 9.46 -0.96 0.77
C LEU A 47 9.18 0.09 1.84
N ASN A 48 8.49 -0.33 2.90
CA ASN A 48 7.99 0.56 3.95
C ASN A 48 8.80 0.42 5.23
N GLY A 49 9.68 1.37 5.48
CA GLY A 49 10.42 1.48 6.73
C GLY A 49 9.85 2.52 7.68
N SER A 50 8.69 3.10 7.36
CA SER A 50 8.06 4.14 8.15
C SER A 50 7.58 3.61 9.50
N LYS A 51 7.75 4.41 10.54
CA LYS A 51 7.15 4.13 11.85
C LYS A 51 5.73 4.63 11.92
N GLU A 52 5.44 5.73 11.22
CA GLU A 52 4.11 6.36 11.23
C GLU A 52 3.09 5.51 10.47
N TYR A 53 3.50 4.93 9.33
CA TYR A 53 2.62 4.13 8.49
C TYR A 53 3.06 2.66 8.48
N ALA A 54 3.56 2.18 9.63
CA ALA A 54 4.12 0.84 9.74
C ALA A 54 3.07 -0.25 9.48
N ILE A 55 3.49 -1.30 8.80
CA ILE A 55 2.69 -2.51 8.58
C ILE A 55 3.43 -3.70 9.17
N ALA A 56 2.68 -4.72 9.61
CA ALA A 56 3.26 -5.88 10.28
C ALA A 56 3.71 -6.97 9.31
N ASN A 57 3.02 -7.11 8.18
CA ASN A 57 3.24 -8.17 7.22
C ASN A 57 3.22 -7.62 5.80
N ILE A 58 3.67 -8.43 4.84
CA ILE A 58 3.52 -8.09 3.43
C ILE A 58 2.03 -7.87 3.14
N LEU A 59 1.72 -6.75 2.52
CA LEU A 59 0.36 -6.28 2.33
C LEU A 59 0.05 -6.13 0.84
N PRO A 60 -0.74 -7.05 0.26
CA PRO A 60 -1.29 -6.83 -1.08
C PRO A 60 -2.28 -5.68 -1.02
N ILE A 61 -2.26 -4.79 -2.01
CA ILE A 61 -3.13 -3.61 -2.01
C ILE A 61 -3.94 -3.57 -3.29
N VAL A 62 -5.26 -3.48 -3.11
CA VAL A 62 -6.23 -3.32 -4.19
C VAL A 62 -6.38 -1.85 -4.51
N GLU A 63 -6.30 -1.50 -5.76
CA GLU A 63 -6.53 -0.13 -6.20
C GLU A 63 -7.96 0.05 -6.69
N VAL A 64 -8.63 1.09 -6.21
CA VAL A 64 -9.92 1.54 -6.71
C VAL A 64 -9.75 2.89 -7.37
N LYS A 65 -10.55 3.15 -8.39
CA LYS A 65 -10.46 4.40 -9.15
C LYS A 65 -11.36 5.49 -8.59
N GLN A 66 -12.40 5.10 -7.86
CA GLN A 66 -13.36 6.03 -7.27
C GLN A 66 -14.07 5.35 -6.10
N ASP A 67 -14.64 6.16 -5.22
CA ASP A 67 -15.52 5.72 -4.13
C ASP A 67 -14.86 4.71 -3.19
N LEU A 68 -13.82 5.15 -2.51
CA LEU A 68 -13.13 4.33 -1.51
C LEU A 68 -14.09 3.94 -0.37
N GLU A 69 -14.96 4.85 0.04
CA GLU A 69 -15.94 4.60 1.08
C GLU A 69 -16.91 3.48 0.69
N GLY A 70 -17.35 3.49 -0.57
CA GLY A 70 -18.20 2.41 -1.08
C GLY A 70 -17.48 1.07 -1.12
N ALA A 71 -16.20 1.07 -1.42
CA ALA A 71 -15.39 -0.16 -1.39
C ALA A 71 -15.31 -0.71 0.04
N LEU A 72 -15.15 0.16 1.03
CA LEU A 72 -15.15 -0.24 2.44
C LEU A 72 -16.49 -0.89 2.81
N ASP A 73 -17.58 -0.26 2.41
CA ASP A 73 -18.92 -0.78 2.70
C ASP A 73 -19.12 -2.16 2.07
N LYS A 74 -18.62 -2.37 0.87
CA LYS A 74 -18.71 -3.67 0.20
C LYS A 74 -17.89 -4.75 0.91
N VAL A 75 -16.72 -4.39 1.42
CA VAL A 75 -15.88 -5.31 2.19
C VAL A 75 -16.64 -5.76 3.45
N VAL A 76 -17.21 -4.82 4.18
CA VAL A 76 -17.98 -5.12 5.40
C VAL A 76 -19.18 -5.98 5.06
N ALA A 77 -19.96 -5.62 4.03
CA ALA A 77 -21.15 -6.36 3.63
C ALA A 77 -20.80 -7.80 3.20
N ALA A 78 -19.62 -8.01 2.64
CA ALA A 78 -19.18 -9.34 2.21
C ALA A 78 -18.58 -10.17 3.34
N GLY A 79 -18.47 -9.63 4.56
CA GLY A 79 -17.98 -10.36 5.72
C GLY A 79 -16.54 -10.04 6.13
N GLY A 80 -15.95 -9.02 5.54
CA GLY A 80 -14.62 -8.57 5.91
C GLY A 80 -14.62 -7.77 7.22
N GLU A 81 -13.48 -7.78 7.90
CA GLU A 81 -13.27 -7.02 9.12
C GLU A 81 -12.33 -5.86 8.83
N ILE A 82 -12.73 -4.64 9.14
CA ILE A 82 -11.87 -3.47 8.95
C ILE A 82 -10.84 -3.45 10.06
N THR A 83 -9.56 -3.56 9.70
CA THR A 83 -8.46 -3.54 10.66
C THR A 83 -7.85 -2.17 10.79
N MET A 84 -7.99 -1.33 9.77
CA MET A 84 -7.53 0.05 9.78
C MET A 84 -8.57 0.89 9.04
N PRO A 85 -9.25 1.82 9.74
CA PRO A 85 -10.21 2.71 9.07
C PRO A 85 -9.52 3.57 8.01
N ILE A 86 -10.31 4.18 7.12
CA ILE A 86 -9.76 5.04 6.08
C ILE A 86 -8.88 6.11 6.69
N PHE A 87 -7.66 6.22 6.16
CA PHE A 87 -6.72 7.26 6.55
C PHE A 87 -6.02 7.82 5.32
N ALA A 88 -5.57 9.08 5.44
CA ALA A 88 -4.84 9.76 4.38
C ALA A 88 -3.34 9.47 4.52
N PHE A 89 -2.67 9.39 3.39
CA PHE A 89 -1.23 9.29 3.30
C PHE A 89 -0.77 10.06 2.07
N PRO A 90 0.54 10.34 1.91
CA PRO A 90 1.00 11.02 0.71
C PRO A 90 0.68 10.22 -0.55
N GLY A 91 -0.19 10.76 -1.39
CA GLY A 91 -0.62 10.12 -2.62
C GLY A 91 -2.07 9.66 -2.62
N GLY A 92 -2.75 9.62 -1.48
CA GLY A 92 -4.15 9.22 -1.46
C GLY A 92 -4.70 8.87 -0.10
N ARG A 93 -5.64 7.96 -0.12
CA ARG A 93 -6.26 7.41 1.09
C ARG A 93 -6.36 5.91 0.97
N ARG A 94 -6.35 5.22 2.08
CA ARG A 94 -6.51 3.76 2.10
C ARG A 94 -7.13 3.27 3.40
N PHE A 95 -7.60 2.03 3.39
CA PHE A 95 -8.00 1.30 4.58
C PHE A 95 -7.48 -0.12 4.48
N HIS A 96 -7.48 -0.84 5.60
CA HIS A 96 -7.07 -2.24 5.64
C HIS A 96 -8.21 -3.09 6.16
N PHE A 97 -8.24 -4.35 5.72
CA PHE A 97 -9.27 -5.30 6.16
C PHE A 97 -8.67 -6.71 6.24
N ARG A 98 -9.36 -7.57 7.00
CA ARG A 98 -9.11 -9.02 6.96
C ARG A 98 -10.24 -9.70 6.23
N ASP A 99 -9.88 -10.69 5.42
CA ASP A 99 -10.84 -11.56 4.80
C ASP A 99 -11.33 -12.63 5.81
N PRO A 100 -12.32 -13.49 5.45
CA PRO A 100 -12.80 -14.51 6.38
C PRO A 100 -11.75 -15.52 6.85
N GLN A 101 -10.63 -15.66 6.15
CA GLN A 101 -9.53 -16.55 6.54
C GLN A 101 -8.52 -15.84 7.43
N GLY A 102 -8.61 -14.51 7.54
CA GLY A 102 -7.69 -13.72 8.35
C GLY A 102 -6.56 -13.07 7.57
N HIS A 103 -6.56 -13.15 6.24
CA HIS A 103 -5.55 -12.46 5.44
C HIS A 103 -5.83 -10.98 5.43
N GLU A 104 -4.80 -10.18 5.69
CA GLU A 104 -4.93 -8.72 5.66
C GLU A 104 -4.50 -8.16 4.32
N LEU A 105 -5.35 -7.31 3.74
CA LEU A 105 -5.08 -6.57 2.53
C LEU A 105 -5.39 -5.09 2.75
N GLY A 106 -4.83 -4.25 1.87
CA GLY A 106 -5.20 -2.84 1.82
C GLY A 106 -6.04 -2.55 0.59
N VAL A 107 -6.80 -1.47 0.68
CA VAL A 107 -7.53 -0.90 -0.47
C VAL A 107 -7.18 0.57 -0.51
N PHE A 108 -6.75 1.08 -1.67
CA PHE A 108 -6.36 2.47 -1.76
C PHE A 108 -6.94 3.14 -3.00
N ILE A 109 -7.06 4.45 -2.90
CA ILE A 109 -7.40 5.32 -4.00
C ILE A 109 -6.26 6.33 -4.18
N ASN A 110 -5.84 6.49 -5.42
CA ASN A 110 -4.86 7.50 -5.76
C ASN A 110 -5.58 8.84 -5.85
N GLU A 111 -5.27 9.73 -4.93
CA GLU A 111 -5.80 11.09 -4.92
C GLU A 111 -4.61 12.03 -4.93
N PRO A 112 -4.30 12.62 -6.09
CA PRO A 112 -3.23 13.61 -6.13
C PRO A 112 -3.51 14.69 -5.09
N GLU A 113 -2.47 15.09 -4.37
CA GLU A 113 -2.60 16.07 -3.32
C GLU A 113 -3.20 17.34 -3.89
N THR A 114 -4.44 17.63 -3.52
CA THR A 114 -5.01 18.92 -3.78
C THR A 114 -4.41 19.87 -2.76
N MET A 115 -3.52 20.71 -3.23
CA MET A 115 -2.96 21.74 -2.38
C MET A 115 -4.11 22.54 -1.80
N PRO A 116 -4.25 22.59 -0.47
CA PRO A 116 -5.20 23.53 0.11
C PRO A 116 -4.75 24.92 -0.32
N GLY A 117 -5.63 25.62 -0.90
CA GLY A 117 -5.43 26.91 -1.51
C GLY A 117 -4.51 27.84 -0.79
#